data_e9a0880cd7158b95489d28cc38d5d8eb
#
_entry.id   e9a0880cd7158b95489d28cc38d5d8eb
#
_cell.length_a   1.000
_cell.length_b   1.000
_cell.length_c   1.000
_cell.angle_alpha   90.00
_cell.angle_beta   90.00
_cell.angle_gamma   90.00
#
_symmetry.space_group_name_H-M   'P 1'
#
loop_
_entity.id
_entity.type
_entity.pdbx_description
1 polymer ?
#
loop_
_entity_poly.entity_id
_entity_poly.type
_entity_poly.pdbx_seq_one_letter_code
_entity_poly.pdbx_strand_id
1 'polypeptide(L)'
;TNSPGHRLMDLPPPQRQLKLTHLQHLPEISDKFRGMTYKYVVKALHTATVASTLASYPPNRVLKRRPPDISKEEKLLPRPVRSELARLRSGFSRNLNSYMNRIDPSIADTCPACNSTPHDTDHLFNCNSKPTHLEPSALWTNPKQSALFLELLTEAKEEDVKEVDVDPG
;
A
#
# COMPACT_ATOMS: atom_id res chain seq x y z
N THR A 1 33.50 14.93 24.37
CA THR A 1 32.24 14.21 24.62
C THR A 1 31.77 13.58 23.31
N ASN A 2 32.05 12.26 23.20
CA ASN A 2 31.79 11.47 22.00
C ASN A 2 30.29 11.11 21.92
N SER A 3 29.60 11.56 20.88
CA SER A 3 28.30 11.03 20.46
C SER A 3 28.49 9.65 19.82
N PRO A 4 27.76 8.61 20.22
CA PRO A 4 27.81 7.34 19.56
C PRO A 4 27.04 7.44 18.25
N GLY A 5 27.78 7.32 17.13
CA GLY A 5 27.19 7.18 15.81
C GLY A 5 26.24 5.98 15.77
N HIS A 6 25.00 6.24 15.35
CA HIS A 6 24.07 5.19 14.97
C HIS A 6 24.68 4.39 13.81
N ARG A 7 25.24 3.22 14.14
CA ARG A 7 25.51 2.19 13.12
C ARG A 7 24.19 1.89 12.43
N LEU A 8 24.15 2.16 11.13
CA LEU A 8 23.20 1.49 10.25
C LEU A 8 23.26 0.00 10.62
N MET A 9 22.14 -0.52 11.14
CA MET A 9 22.03 -1.94 11.44
C MET A 9 22.46 -2.70 10.19
N ASP A 10 23.42 -3.58 10.37
CA ASP A 10 23.87 -4.55 9.38
C ASP A 10 22.64 -5.36 8.90
N LEU A 11 21.99 -4.88 7.85
CA LEU A 11 21.14 -5.76 7.07
C LEU A 11 22.01 -6.92 6.63
N PRO A 12 21.61 -8.16 6.89
CA PRO A 12 22.36 -9.29 6.39
C PRO A 12 22.59 -9.07 4.90
N PRO A 13 23.81 -9.27 4.39
CA PRO A 13 24.11 -9.07 2.98
C PRO A 13 23.06 -9.84 2.19
N PRO A 14 22.50 -9.25 1.09
CA PRO A 14 21.58 -9.99 0.26
C PRO A 14 22.29 -11.30 -0.07
N GLN A 15 21.65 -12.43 0.26
CA GLN A 15 22.23 -13.75 0.04
C GLN A 15 22.45 -13.92 -1.46
N ARG A 16 23.54 -13.30 -1.93
CA ARG A 16 24.11 -13.54 -3.25
C ARG A 16 24.66 -14.96 -3.22
N GLN A 17 24.07 -15.78 -4.04
CA GLN A 17 24.42 -17.19 -4.27
C GLN A 17 23.70 -18.16 -3.29
N LEU A 18 22.42 -18.39 -3.59
CA LEU A 18 21.95 -19.77 -3.51
C LEU A 18 22.86 -20.57 -4.46
N LYS A 19 23.94 -21.13 -3.93
CA LYS A 19 24.77 -22.06 -4.68
C LYS A 19 23.84 -23.16 -5.15
N LEU A 20 23.93 -23.52 -6.44
CA LEU A 20 23.20 -24.65 -7.03
C LEU A 20 23.29 -25.94 -6.18
N THR A 21 24.33 -26.05 -5.34
CA THR A 21 24.54 -27.13 -4.37
C THR A 21 23.42 -27.29 -3.34
N HIS A 22 22.68 -26.23 -2.99
CA HIS A 22 21.51 -26.34 -2.10
C HIS A 22 20.29 -26.99 -2.77
N LEU A 23 20.21 -26.97 -4.09
CA LEU A 23 19.11 -27.60 -4.85
C LEU A 23 19.27 -29.13 -4.92
N GLN A 24 20.47 -29.64 -4.72
CA GLN A 24 20.75 -31.09 -4.74
C GLN A 24 20.12 -31.83 -3.55
N HIS A 25 19.75 -31.13 -2.48
CA HIS A 25 19.13 -31.72 -1.29
C HIS A 25 17.60 -31.66 -1.28
N LEU A 26 16.97 -31.18 -2.36
CA LEU A 26 15.51 -31.14 -2.50
C LEU A 26 15.09 -32.09 -3.65
N PRO A 27 14.96 -33.40 -3.39
CA PRO A 27 14.65 -34.41 -4.41
C PRO A 27 13.36 -34.09 -5.20
N GLU A 28 12.34 -33.57 -4.54
CA GLU A 28 11.08 -33.20 -5.20
C GLU A 28 11.23 -32.08 -6.25
N ILE A 29 12.16 -31.13 -6.01
CA ILE A 29 12.42 -30.04 -6.95
C ILE A 29 13.20 -30.56 -8.15
N SER A 30 14.14 -31.48 -7.93
CA SER A 30 14.96 -32.07 -8.99
C SER A 30 14.14 -32.79 -10.04
N ASP A 31 13.16 -33.59 -9.63
CA ASP A 31 12.31 -34.35 -10.54
C ASP A 31 11.36 -33.45 -11.33
N LYS A 32 10.81 -32.41 -10.70
CA LYS A 32 9.93 -31.47 -11.36
C LYS A 32 10.61 -30.66 -12.48
N PHE A 33 11.91 -30.45 -12.36
CA PHE A 33 12.67 -29.66 -13.36
C PHE A 33 13.53 -30.52 -14.29
N ARG A 34 13.45 -31.85 -14.18
CA ARG A 34 14.16 -32.77 -15.07
C ARG A 34 13.69 -32.56 -16.51
N GLY A 35 14.64 -32.23 -17.40
CA GLY A 35 14.36 -31.96 -18.81
C GLY A 35 14.01 -30.49 -19.16
N MET A 36 13.93 -29.61 -18.18
CA MET A 36 13.73 -28.18 -18.45
C MET A 36 15.06 -27.48 -18.73
N THR A 37 15.04 -26.50 -19.66
CA THR A 37 16.23 -25.68 -19.91
C THR A 37 16.53 -24.80 -18.68
N TYR A 38 17.80 -24.50 -18.45
CA TYR A 38 18.28 -23.67 -17.32
C TYR A 38 17.47 -22.38 -17.13
N LYS A 39 17.13 -21.72 -18.23
CA LYS A 39 16.33 -20.47 -18.21
C LYS A 39 14.96 -20.65 -17.53
N TYR A 40 14.27 -21.76 -17.82
CA TYR A 40 12.97 -22.05 -17.24
C TYR A 40 13.08 -22.44 -15.78
N VAL A 41 14.10 -23.19 -15.40
CA VAL A 41 14.38 -23.57 -14.01
C VAL A 41 14.65 -22.31 -13.18
N VAL A 42 15.52 -21.42 -13.62
CA VAL A 42 15.84 -20.17 -12.91
C VAL A 42 14.58 -19.29 -12.77
N LYS A 43 13.78 -19.16 -13.83
CA LYS A 43 12.54 -18.41 -13.78
C LYS A 43 11.55 -19.01 -12.78
N ALA A 44 11.38 -20.32 -12.76
CA ALA A 44 10.48 -20.99 -11.83
C ALA A 44 10.92 -20.84 -10.39
N LEU A 45 12.21 -20.99 -10.10
CA LEU A 45 12.80 -20.77 -8.76
C LEU A 45 12.63 -19.33 -8.31
N HIS A 46 12.94 -18.38 -9.19
CA HIS A 46 12.74 -16.97 -8.86
C HIS A 46 11.28 -16.65 -8.53
N THR A 47 10.35 -17.15 -9.35
CA THR A 47 8.92 -16.97 -9.11
C THR A 47 8.49 -17.60 -7.78
N ALA A 48 8.94 -18.81 -7.47
CA ALA A 48 8.64 -19.47 -6.21
C ALA A 48 9.23 -18.73 -4.99
N THR A 49 10.47 -18.24 -5.11
CA THR A 49 11.13 -17.45 -4.05
C THR A 49 10.38 -16.15 -3.81
N VAL A 50 10.02 -15.41 -4.88
CA VAL A 50 9.25 -14.17 -4.77
C VAL A 50 7.89 -14.44 -4.14
N ALA A 51 7.17 -15.49 -4.56
CA ALA A 51 5.88 -15.84 -3.99
C ALA A 51 5.99 -16.19 -2.50
N SER A 52 7.00 -16.98 -2.11
CA SER A 52 7.27 -17.31 -0.69
C SER A 52 7.58 -16.07 0.13
N THR A 53 8.43 -15.19 -0.40
CA THR A 53 8.78 -13.94 0.28
C THR A 53 7.55 -13.05 0.46
N LEU A 54 6.75 -12.86 -0.61
CA LEU A 54 5.53 -12.06 -0.53
C LEU A 54 4.50 -12.65 0.44
N ALA A 55 4.42 -13.98 0.56
CA ALA A 55 3.52 -14.63 1.52
C ALA A 55 3.89 -14.37 2.99
N SER A 56 5.15 -14.03 3.28
CA SER A 56 5.61 -13.68 4.64
C SER A 56 5.24 -12.26 5.07
N TYR A 57 4.85 -11.40 4.12
CA TYR A 57 4.44 -10.04 4.43
C TYR A 57 2.91 -9.90 4.45
N PRO A 58 2.37 -9.03 5.31
CA PRO A 58 0.94 -8.72 5.26
C PRO A 58 0.60 -8.17 3.86
N PRO A 59 -0.46 -8.67 3.21
CA PRO A 59 -0.82 -8.29 1.83
C PRO A 59 -1.13 -6.80 1.67
N ASN A 60 -1.55 -6.15 2.75
CA ASN A 60 -1.75 -4.72 2.78
C ASN A 60 -1.39 -4.17 4.18
N ARG A 61 -0.67 -3.06 4.21
CA ARG A 61 -0.18 -2.44 5.45
C ARG A 61 -1.32 -1.87 6.30
N VAL A 62 -2.31 -1.26 5.68
CA VAL A 62 -3.45 -0.62 6.37
C VAL A 62 -4.41 -1.68 6.89
N LEU A 63 -4.90 -2.55 6.01
CA LEU A 63 -5.89 -3.57 6.38
C LEU A 63 -5.31 -4.78 7.11
N LYS A 64 -3.98 -5.00 7.12
CA LYS A 64 -3.31 -6.20 7.67
C LYS A 64 -3.80 -7.52 7.04
N ARG A 65 -4.57 -7.45 6.00
CA ARG A 65 -5.14 -8.57 5.25
C ARG A 65 -5.13 -8.26 3.76
N ARG A 66 -5.49 -9.24 2.93
CA ARG A 66 -5.66 -9.01 1.50
C ARG A 66 -6.77 -7.97 1.28
N PRO A 67 -6.49 -6.89 0.55
CA PRO A 67 -7.49 -5.87 0.28
C PRO A 67 -8.55 -6.43 -0.70
N PRO A 68 -9.79 -5.92 -0.62
CA PRO A 68 -10.79 -6.18 -1.65
C PRO A 68 -10.38 -5.56 -2.98
N ASP A 69 -11.06 -5.96 -4.05
CA ASP A 69 -10.86 -5.36 -5.36
C ASP A 69 -11.30 -3.89 -5.33
N ILE A 70 -10.61 -3.06 -6.10
CA ILE A 70 -10.94 -1.65 -6.22
C ILE A 70 -12.23 -1.52 -7.03
N SER A 71 -13.20 -0.78 -6.50
CA SER A 71 -14.46 -0.51 -7.19
C SER A 71 -14.23 0.16 -8.54
N LYS A 72 -15.02 -0.25 -9.54
CA LYS A 72 -14.97 0.34 -10.88
C LYS A 72 -15.33 1.84 -10.89
N GLU A 73 -16.09 2.30 -9.91
CA GLU A 73 -16.47 3.70 -9.73
C GLU A 73 -15.27 4.62 -9.52
N GLU A 74 -14.16 4.10 -9.02
CA GLU A 74 -12.94 4.89 -8.85
C GLU A 74 -12.45 5.49 -10.17
N LYS A 75 -12.69 4.83 -11.30
CA LYS A 75 -12.28 5.34 -12.62
C LYS A 75 -12.95 6.66 -12.99
N LEU A 76 -14.12 6.92 -12.40
CA LEU A 76 -14.91 8.15 -12.62
C LEU A 76 -14.41 9.32 -11.77
N LEU A 77 -13.58 9.04 -10.75
CA LEU A 77 -13.03 10.09 -9.89
C LEU A 77 -11.87 10.84 -10.58
N PRO A 78 -11.71 12.14 -10.28
CA PRO A 78 -10.57 12.92 -10.76
C PRO A 78 -9.23 12.27 -10.40
N ARG A 79 -8.25 12.41 -11.30
CA ARG A 79 -6.91 11.80 -11.11
C ARG A 79 -6.24 12.16 -9.76
N PRO A 80 -6.29 13.42 -9.29
CA PRO A 80 -5.72 13.77 -7.99
C PRO A 80 -6.34 12.97 -6.83
N VAL A 81 -7.68 12.82 -6.85
CA VAL A 81 -8.41 12.05 -5.84
C VAL A 81 -8.00 10.58 -5.85
N ARG A 82 -7.95 9.95 -7.03
CA ARG A 82 -7.51 8.55 -7.18
C ARG A 82 -6.07 8.36 -6.68
N SER A 83 -5.19 9.32 -6.95
CA SER A 83 -3.81 9.27 -6.49
C SER A 83 -3.74 9.35 -4.96
N GLU A 84 -4.58 10.18 -4.34
CA GLU A 84 -4.61 10.30 -2.88
C GLU A 84 -5.22 9.07 -2.22
N LEU A 85 -6.30 8.50 -2.77
CA LEU A 85 -6.85 7.23 -2.31
C LEU A 85 -5.80 6.11 -2.34
N ALA A 86 -4.99 6.04 -3.41
CA ALA A 86 -3.91 5.06 -3.52
C ALA A 86 -2.84 5.25 -2.43
N ARG A 87 -2.49 6.51 -2.10
CA ARG A 87 -1.55 6.82 -1.01
C ARG A 87 -2.12 6.43 0.36
N LEU A 88 -3.39 6.71 0.60
CA LEU A 88 -4.08 6.33 1.84
C LEU A 88 -4.14 4.81 2.00
N ARG A 89 -4.44 4.05 0.94
CA ARG A 89 -4.44 2.57 0.94
C ARG A 89 -3.08 1.97 1.28
N SER A 90 -2.02 2.66 0.95
CA SER A 90 -0.65 2.23 1.26
C SER A 90 -0.12 2.77 2.60
N GLY A 91 -0.83 3.73 3.22
CA GLY A 91 -0.39 4.44 4.42
C GLY A 91 0.77 5.40 4.18
N PHE A 92 0.91 5.92 2.95
CA PHE A 92 1.97 6.85 2.54
C PHE A 92 1.43 8.20 2.07
N SER A 93 0.25 8.58 2.55
CA SER A 93 -0.30 9.91 2.31
C SER A 93 0.39 10.97 3.18
N ARG A 94 0.65 12.12 2.61
CA ARG A 94 1.16 13.30 3.35
C ARG A 94 0.11 13.89 4.29
N ASN A 95 -1.15 13.53 4.13
CA ASN A 95 -2.24 13.92 5.03
C ASN A 95 -2.24 13.12 6.34
N LEU A 96 -1.35 12.12 6.46
CA LEU A 96 -1.18 11.31 7.66
C LEU A 96 0.05 11.78 8.44
N ASN A 97 -0.15 12.27 9.66
CA ASN A 97 0.96 12.69 10.51
C ASN A 97 1.87 11.52 10.87
N SER A 98 1.36 10.29 10.96
CA SER A 98 2.16 9.08 11.14
C SER A 98 3.15 8.83 9.98
N TYR A 99 2.76 9.20 8.76
CA TYR A 99 3.67 9.16 7.63
C TYR A 99 4.65 10.33 7.64
N MET A 100 4.17 11.54 7.93
CA MET A 100 5.02 12.74 7.99
C MET A 100 6.05 12.66 9.10
N ASN A 101 5.69 12.16 10.29
CA ASN A 101 6.62 11.93 11.40
C ASN A 101 7.78 10.98 11.03
N ARG A 102 7.55 9.98 10.16
CA ARG A 102 8.62 9.10 9.67
C ARG A 102 9.60 9.79 8.73
N ILE A 103 9.14 10.82 8.02
CA ILE A 103 9.97 11.63 7.13
C ILE A 103 10.70 12.71 7.92
N ASP A 104 9.96 13.37 8.80
CA ASP A 104 10.44 14.44 9.66
C ASP A 104 9.96 14.21 11.11
N PRO A 105 10.82 13.72 12.00
CA PRO A 105 10.47 13.47 13.40
C PRO A 105 10.06 14.71 14.20
N SER A 106 10.25 15.92 13.67
CA SER A 106 9.75 17.15 14.31
C SER A 106 8.23 17.30 14.20
N ILE A 107 7.61 16.60 13.25
CA ILE A 107 6.16 16.56 13.08
C ILE A 107 5.58 15.53 14.03
N ALA A 108 4.70 15.96 14.93
CA ALA A 108 4.05 15.06 15.88
C ALA A 108 3.13 14.08 15.15
N ASP A 109 3.15 12.80 15.57
CA ASP A 109 2.25 11.75 15.07
C ASP A 109 0.88 11.81 15.76
N THR A 110 0.29 13.00 15.86
CA THR A 110 -1.00 13.22 16.53
C THR A 110 -2.07 13.62 15.52
N CYS A 111 -3.30 13.17 15.77
CA CYS A 111 -4.45 13.61 15.01
C CYS A 111 -4.76 15.08 15.34
N PRO A 112 -4.87 15.98 14.34
CA PRO A 112 -5.16 17.39 14.60
C PRO A 112 -6.56 17.63 15.18
N ALA A 113 -7.49 16.67 15.03
CA ALA A 113 -8.86 16.81 15.49
C ALA A 113 -9.08 16.28 16.92
N CYS A 114 -8.47 15.16 17.32
CA CYS A 114 -8.68 14.51 18.60
C CYS A 114 -7.41 14.35 19.45
N ASN A 115 -6.26 14.76 18.94
CA ASN A 115 -4.92 14.64 19.56
C ASN A 115 -4.50 13.19 19.91
N SER A 116 -5.19 12.17 19.40
CA SER A 116 -4.82 10.78 19.59
C SER A 116 -3.70 10.37 18.62
N THR A 117 -2.92 9.39 19.02
CA THR A 117 -1.85 8.78 18.21
C THR A 117 -2.13 7.29 17.99
N PRO A 118 -1.71 6.71 16.86
CA PRO A 118 -1.11 7.35 15.68
C PRO A 118 -2.17 7.99 14.78
N HIS A 119 -1.84 9.07 14.08
CA HIS A 119 -2.68 9.64 13.04
C HIS A 119 -2.40 8.93 11.70
N ASP A 120 -2.87 7.71 11.56
CA ASP A 120 -2.73 6.87 10.39
C ASP A 120 -4.07 6.65 9.65
N THR A 121 -4.07 5.83 8.60
CA THR A 121 -5.27 5.58 7.80
C THR A 121 -6.39 4.92 8.62
N ASP A 122 -6.05 4.02 9.54
CA ASP A 122 -7.03 3.36 10.39
C ASP A 122 -7.70 4.38 11.31
N HIS A 123 -6.91 5.27 11.91
CA HIS A 123 -7.41 6.34 12.76
C HIS A 123 -8.36 7.30 12.03
N LEU A 124 -8.14 7.60 10.74
CA LEU A 124 -9.05 8.48 9.99
C LEU A 124 -10.50 8.00 10.00
N PHE A 125 -10.71 6.68 9.98
CA PHE A 125 -12.05 6.06 10.01
C PHE A 125 -12.55 5.76 11.42
N ASN A 126 -11.67 5.83 12.42
CA ASN A 126 -11.99 5.56 13.83
C ASN A 126 -11.80 6.79 14.73
N CYS A 127 -11.72 7.99 14.15
CA CYS A 127 -11.51 9.22 14.90
C CYS A 127 -12.77 9.63 15.67
N ASN A 128 -12.66 9.79 16.99
CA ASN A 128 -13.78 10.21 17.83
C ASN A 128 -14.31 11.61 17.51
N SER A 129 -13.46 12.51 16.99
CA SER A 129 -13.85 13.87 16.61
C SER A 129 -14.48 13.96 15.21
N LYS A 130 -14.35 12.91 14.40
CA LYS A 130 -14.95 12.83 13.06
C LYS A 130 -15.58 11.44 12.87
N PRO A 131 -16.70 11.18 13.55
CA PRO A 131 -17.34 9.87 13.53
C PRO A 131 -17.86 9.54 12.10
N THR A 132 -17.71 8.30 11.71
CA THR A 132 -18.20 7.77 10.43
C THR A 132 -18.63 6.32 10.60
N HIS A 133 -19.51 5.86 9.71
CA HIS A 133 -19.87 4.45 9.59
C HIS A 133 -18.99 3.71 8.58
N LEU A 134 -18.07 4.45 7.91
CA LEU A 134 -17.15 3.86 6.96
C LEU A 134 -16.00 3.17 7.70
N GLU A 135 -15.57 2.04 7.16
CA GLU A 135 -14.35 1.33 7.58
C GLU A 135 -13.19 1.66 6.65
N PRO A 136 -11.94 1.42 7.05
CA PRO A 136 -10.77 1.58 6.17
C PRO A 136 -10.87 0.81 4.84
N SER A 137 -11.61 -0.31 4.81
CA SER A 137 -11.89 -1.10 3.61
C SER A 137 -12.70 -0.33 2.56
N ALA A 138 -13.46 0.69 2.96
CA ALA A 138 -14.23 1.55 2.07
C ALA A 138 -13.35 2.31 1.06
N LEU A 139 -12.08 2.53 1.38
CA LEU A 139 -11.12 3.09 0.42
C LEU A 139 -11.05 2.28 -0.89
N TRP A 140 -11.36 0.98 -0.86
CA TRP A 140 -11.40 0.11 -2.05
C TRP A 140 -12.82 -0.10 -2.57
N THR A 141 -13.77 -0.35 -1.66
CA THR A 141 -15.14 -0.74 -2.03
C THR A 141 -16.05 0.44 -2.34
N ASN A 142 -15.87 1.57 -1.64
CA ASN A 142 -16.67 2.79 -1.76
C ASN A 142 -15.79 4.04 -1.90
N PRO A 143 -14.98 4.12 -2.99
CA PRO A 143 -13.98 5.19 -3.14
C PRO A 143 -14.58 6.59 -3.21
N LYS A 144 -15.78 6.74 -3.79
CA LYS A 144 -16.49 8.02 -3.86
C LYS A 144 -16.89 8.50 -2.45
N GLN A 145 -17.54 7.65 -1.66
CA GLN A 145 -17.94 7.99 -0.29
C GLN A 145 -16.74 8.28 0.61
N SER A 146 -15.67 7.48 0.47
CA SER A 146 -14.41 7.74 1.18
C SER A 146 -13.79 9.07 0.80
N ALA A 147 -13.83 9.44 -0.48
CA ALA A 147 -13.30 10.71 -0.95
C ALA A 147 -14.10 11.92 -0.44
N LEU A 148 -15.43 11.81 -0.37
CA LEU A 148 -16.30 12.82 0.23
C LEU A 148 -16.04 12.96 1.72
N PHE A 149 -16.02 11.86 2.46
CA PHE A 149 -15.72 11.84 3.90
C PHE A 149 -14.37 12.48 4.23
N LEU A 150 -13.35 12.21 3.40
CA LEU A 150 -12.00 12.74 3.56
C LEU A 150 -11.81 14.14 2.93
N GLU A 151 -12.89 14.75 2.45
CA GLU A 151 -12.89 16.09 1.86
C GLU A 151 -11.97 16.22 0.62
N LEU A 152 -11.70 15.10 -0.05
CA LEU A 152 -10.95 15.05 -1.31
C LEU A 152 -11.82 15.42 -2.51
N LEU A 153 -13.16 15.32 -2.34
CA LEU A 153 -14.19 15.75 -3.26
C LEU A 153 -15.13 16.70 -2.53
N THR A 154 -15.59 17.72 -3.23
CA THR A 154 -16.73 18.54 -2.81
C THR A 154 -17.88 18.25 -3.77
N GLU A 155 -19.11 18.15 -3.27
CA GLU A 155 -20.31 17.86 -4.09
C GLU A 155 -20.50 18.86 -5.24
N ALA A 156 -20.05 20.11 -5.05
CA ALA A 156 -20.13 21.17 -6.06
C ALA A 156 -19.22 20.99 -7.28
N LYS A 157 -18.30 20.03 -7.28
CA LYS A 157 -17.40 19.76 -8.43
C LYS A 157 -17.91 18.69 -9.37
N GLU A 158 -19.07 18.09 -9.09
CA GLU A 158 -19.66 17.06 -9.97
C GLU A 158 -20.46 17.67 -11.13
N GLU A 159 -20.92 18.91 -11.02
CA GLU A 159 -21.74 19.55 -12.06
C GLU A 159 -20.93 20.01 -13.28
N ASP A 160 -19.63 20.30 -13.12
CA ASP A 160 -18.76 20.79 -14.20
C ASP A 160 -18.29 19.71 -15.20
N VAL A 161 -18.64 18.45 -15.01
CA VAL A 161 -18.17 17.34 -15.88
C VAL A 161 -19.23 16.90 -16.90
N LYS A 162 -20.44 17.46 -16.86
CA LYS A 162 -21.56 17.01 -17.70
C LYS A 162 -21.76 17.81 -19.00
N GLU A 163 -21.00 18.86 -19.23
CA GLU A 163 -21.09 19.66 -20.43
C GLU A 163 -19.83 19.55 -21.27
N VAL A 164 -19.59 18.40 -21.85
CA VAL A 164 -18.73 18.26 -23.03
C VAL A 164 -19.63 17.91 -24.19
N ASP A 165 -19.87 18.95 -25.00
CA ASP A 165 -20.43 19.03 -26.31
C ASP A 165 -20.60 17.68 -27.04
N VAL A 166 -21.85 17.31 -27.27
CA VAL A 166 -22.23 16.52 -28.41
C VAL A 166 -22.37 17.52 -29.57
N ASP A 167 -21.34 17.66 -30.37
CA ASP A 167 -21.35 18.34 -31.65
C ASP A 167 -22.18 17.48 -32.60
N PRO A 168 -23.35 17.96 -33.10
CA PRO A 168 -24.11 17.26 -34.11
C PRO A 168 -23.59 17.67 -35.51
N GLY A 169 -22.54 16.91 -35.96
CA GLY A 169 -22.11 16.95 -37.35
C GLY A 169 -22.90 15.98 -38.22
#